data_f0f88d2f940efd13bc25d81b080e1569
#
_entry.id   f0f88d2f940efd13bc25d81b080e1569
#
_cell.length_a   1.000
_cell.length_b   1.000
_cell.length_c   1.000
_cell.angle_alpha   90.00
_cell.angle_beta   90.00
_cell.angle_gamma   90.00
#
_symmetry.space_group_name_H-M   'P 1'
#
loop_
_entity.id
_entity.type
_entity.pdbx_description
1 polymer ?
#
loop_
_entity_poly.entity_id
_entity_poly.type
_entity_poly.pdbx_seq_one_letter_code
_entity_poly.pdbx_strand_id
1 'polypeptide(L)'
;MDLNEIEHLAEATLSLANCSTSLPPVALAKRLGLSVYTVPGMRPRGWLAEVDGAPTIAIRASLKGCERAFTVAHELGHWAVQRFGVKPDTRDDEERLCNAFAACVLMPRRAFAGALTELEFDHVRNLCLGELSARFSVTEAGIALRVGELTGLALAVVTPAHVYARGLWQCPDEDTVRQWARAGRPGFKRAKLGDSRAVLLVASAA
;
A
#
# COMPACT_ATOMS: atom_id res chain seq x y z
N MET A 1 16.30 -1.96 -4.61
CA MET A 1 15.30 -2.85 -5.22
C MET A 1 14.24 -1.98 -5.90
N ASP A 2 13.92 -2.26 -7.16
CA ASP A 2 12.91 -1.51 -7.88
C ASP A 2 11.49 -2.07 -7.65
N LEU A 3 10.46 -1.38 -8.17
CA LEU A 3 9.07 -1.79 -7.95
C LEU A 3 8.76 -3.16 -8.59
N ASN A 4 9.37 -3.51 -9.73
CA ASN A 4 9.11 -4.79 -10.39
C ASN A 4 9.70 -5.94 -9.58
N GLU A 5 10.87 -5.77 -8.97
CA GLU A 5 11.46 -6.76 -8.08
C GLU A 5 10.58 -6.99 -6.83
N ILE A 6 9.99 -5.92 -6.27
CA ILE A 6 9.05 -6.02 -5.14
C ILE A 6 7.75 -6.71 -5.55
N GLU A 7 7.22 -6.43 -6.74
CA GLU A 7 6.07 -7.15 -7.32
C GLU A 7 6.37 -8.65 -7.44
N HIS A 8 7.53 -9.03 -7.96
CA HIS A 8 7.94 -10.43 -8.07
C HIS A 8 8.06 -11.11 -6.70
N LEU A 9 8.59 -10.39 -5.69
CA LEU A 9 8.65 -10.91 -4.32
C LEU A 9 7.25 -11.16 -3.74
N ALA A 10 6.32 -10.24 -3.98
CA ALA A 10 4.93 -10.38 -3.55
C ALA A 10 4.24 -11.54 -4.29
N GLU A 11 4.42 -11.67 -5.60
CA GLU A 11 3.89 -12.78 -6.40
C GLU A 11 4.47 -14.14 -5.96
N ALA A 12 5.77 -14.22 -5.69
CA ALA A 12 6.41 -15.42 -5.16
C ALA A 12 5.83 -15.81 -3.79
N THR A 13 5.56 -14.81 -2.93
CA THR A 13 4.94 -15.03 -1.62
C THR A 13 3.50 -15.54 -1.74
N LEU A 14 2.70 -14.96 -2.62
CA LEU A 14 1.34 -15.42 -2.90
C LEU A 14 1.34 -16.83 -3.50
N SER A 15 2.26 -17.13 -4.41
CA SER A 15 2.42 -18.44 -5.02
C SER A 15 2.80 -19.52 -3.98
N LEU A 16 3.69 -19.19 -3.05
CA LEU A 16 4.07 -20.08 -1.95
C LEU A 16 2.87 -20.43 -1.05
N ALA A 17 1.91 -19.51 -0.92
CA ALA A 17 0.65 -19.73 -0.20
C ALA A 17 -0.43 -20.43 -1.07
N ASN A 18 -0.10 -20.87 -2.28
CA ASN A 18 -1.05 -21.38 -3.28
C ASN A 18 -2.23 -20.42 -3.51
N CYS A 19 -1.91 -19.13 -3.68
CA CYS A 19 -2.89 -18.06 -3.83
C CYS A 19 -2.60 -17.24 -5.09
N SER A 20 -3.59 -17.09 -5.96
CA SER A 20 -3.51 -16.27 -7.18
C SER A 20 -4.21 -14.93 -7.07
N THR A 21 -4.91 -14.69 -5.96
CA THR A 21 -5.71 -13.48 -5.73
C THR A 21 -5.39 -12.88 -4.35
N SER A 22 -5.83 -11.65 -4.11
CA SER A 22 -5.73 -11.03 -2.79
C SER A 22 -6.46 -11.87 -1.74
N LEU A 23 -5.77 -12.19 -0.66
CA LEU A 23 -6.33 -12.75 0.57
C LEU A 23 -6.24 -11.73 1.69
N PRO A 24 -7.14 -11.80 2.70
CA PRO A 24 -6.92 -11.09 3.95
C PRO A 24 -5.51 -11.43 4.50
N PRO A 25 -4.66 -10.46 4.86
CA PRO A 25 -3.27 -10.73 5.23
C PRO A 25 -3.08 -11.72 6.38
N VAL A 26 -4.03 -11.76 7.32
CA VAL A 26 -4.03 -12.77 8.40
C VAL A 26 -4.21 -14.19 7.84
N ALA A 27 -5.08 -14.36 6.83
CA ALA A 27 -5.27 -15.65 6.17
C ALA A 27 -4.04 -16.05 5.34
N LEU A 28 -3.42 -15.08 4.67
CA LEU A 28 -2.16 -15.28 3.95
C LEU A 28 -1.05 -15.73 4.90
N ALA A 29 -0.85 -15.00 6.02
CA ALA A 29 0.14 -15.35 7.04
C ALA A 29 -0.04 -16.79 7.52
N LYS A 30 -1.27 -17.18 7.85
CA LYS A 30 -1.59 -18.56 8.28
C LYS A 30 -1.25 -19.62 7.22
N ARG A 31 -1.53 -19.36 5.95
CA ARG A 31 -1.17 -20.28 4.84
C ARG A 31 0.34 -20.43 4.68
N LEU A 32 1.09 -19.39 5.00
CA LEU A 32 2.56 -19.40 5.00
C LEU A 32 3.18 -19.99 6.27
N GLY A 33 2.33 -20.45 7.22
CA GLY A 33 2.79 -21.05 8.47
C GLY A 33 3.11 -20.05 9.58
N LEU A 34 2.72 -18.77 9.42
CA LEU A 34 2.92 -17.78 10.47
C LEU A 34 1.70 -17.72 11.42
N SER A 35 1.99 -17.55 12.70
CA SER A 35 0.99 -17.18 13.70
C SER A 35 0.77 -15.68 13.73
N VAL A 36 -0.47 -15.23 13.99
CA VAL A 36 -0.80 -13.80 14.12
C VAL A 36 -1.54 -13.56 15.43
N TYR A 37 -0.94 -12.78 16.33
CA TYR A 37 -1.51 -12.45 17.64
C TYR A 37 -1.79 -10.96 17.77
N THR A 38 -2.81 -10.65 18.56
CA THR A 38 -3.17 -9.28 18.91
C THR A 38 -2.71 -8.99 20.34
N VAL A 39 -1.88 -7.96 20.52
CA VAL A 39 -1.23 -7.65 21.80
C VAL A 39 -1.71 -6.31 22.34
N PRO A 40 -2.38 -6.28 23.50
CA PRO A 40 -2.76 -5.05 24.18
C PRO A 40 -1.51 -4.27 24.66
N GLY A 41 -1.56 -2.94 24.61
CA GLY A 41 -0.50 -2.06 25.14
C GLY A 41 0.81 -2.07 24.36
N MET A 42 0.89 -2.80 23.25
CA MET A 42 2.07 -2.83 22.38
C MET A 42 2.36 -1.43 21.81
N ARG A 43 3.61 -0.95 21.93
CA ARG A 43 4.02 0.37 21.40
C ARG A 43 4.17 0.37 19.87
N PRO A 44 4.95 -0.55 19.23
CA PRO A 44 5.00 -0.63 17.79
C PRO A 44 3.64 -1.05 17.21
N ARG A 45 3.40 -0.81 15.91
CA ARG A 45 2.16 -1.22 15.23
C ARG A 45 2.13 -2.73 15.00
N GLY A 46 3.25 -3.29 14.57
CA GLY A 46 3.48 -4.70 14.35
C GLY A 46 4.89 -5.11 14.79
N TRP A 47 5.12 -6.39 14.85
CA TRP A 47 6.43 -6.99 15.11
C TRP A 47 6.45 -8.42 14.58
N LEU A 48 7.41 -8.72 13.73
CA LEU A 48 7.76 -10.08 13.36
C LEU A 48 8.78 -10.63 14.37
N ALA A 49 8.49 -11.80 14.93
CA ALA A 49 9.38 -12.48 15.86
C ALA A 49 9.35 -13.99 15.59
N GLU A 50 10.30 -14.71 16.17
CA GLU A 50 10.26 -16.16 16.29
C GLU A 50 9.82 -16.53 17.72
N VAL A 51 8.78 -17.34 17.83
CA VAL A 51 8.26 -17.83 19.10
C VAL A 51 8.20 -19.36 19.03
N ASP A 52 8.92 -20.03 19.91
CA ASP A 52 9.03 -21.49 19.93
C ASP A 52 9.45 -22.11 18.58
N GLY A 53 10.38 -21.44 17.88
CA GLY A 53 10.86 -21.85 16.56
C GLY A 53 9.89 -21.59 15.40
N ALA A 54 8.78 -20.90 15.62
CA ALA A 54 7.80 -20.57 14.59
C ALA A 54 7.71 -19.06 14.34
N PRO A 55 7.67 -18.61 13.07
CA PRO A 55 7.53 -17.20 12.75
C PRO A 55 6.16 -16.67 13.19
N THR A 56 6.17 -15.58 13.91
CA THR A 56 4.99 -15.03 14.58
C THR A 56 4.89 -13.53 14.36
N ILE A 57 3.72 -13.06 13.95
CA ILE A 57 3.41 -11.64 13.82
C ILE A 57 2.57 -11.18 15.02
N ALA A 58 3.10 -10.25 15.80
CA ALA A 58 2.37 -9.57 16.85
C ALA A 58 1.82 -8.24 16.33
N ILE A 59 0.55 -7.94 16.62
CA ILE A 59 -0.13 -6.72 16.16
C ILE A 59 -0.73 -5.96 17.33
N ARG A 60 -0.56 -4.63 17.33
CA ARG A 60 -1.18 -3.76 18.34
C ARG A 60 -2.72 -3.91 18.32
N ALA A 61 -3.31 -4.13 19.50
CA ALA A 61 -4.74 -4.39 19.63
C ALA A 61 -5.65 -3.24 19.19
N SER A 62 -5.15 -1.99 19.20
CA SER A 62 -5.94 -0.83 18.77
C SER A 62 -6.10 -0.69 17.25
N LEU A 63 -5.29 -1.39 16.44
CA LEU A 63 -5.37 -1.33 14.98
C LEU A 63 -6.58 -2.07 14.45
N LYS A 64 -7.33 -1.43 13.55
CA LYS A 64 -8.53 -2.00 12.93
C LYS A 64 -8.56 -1.72 11.42
N GLY A 65 -9.43 -2.42 10.70
CA GLY A 65 -9.66 -2.20 9.25
C GLY A 65 -8.37 -2.19 8.43
N CYS A 66 -8.24 -1.19 7.58
CA CYS A 66 -7.12 -1.03 6.66
C CYS A 66 -5.76 -0.93 7.38
N GLU A 67 -5.71 -0.27 8.56
CA GLU A 67 -4.46 -0.16 9.32
C GLU A 67 -3.95 -1.53 9.78
N ARG A 68 -4.87 -2.38 10.29
CA ARG A 68 -4.54 -3.74 10.70
C ARG A 68 -4.08 -4.57 9.51
N ALA A 69 -4.82 -4.52 8.42
CA ALA A 69 -4.49 -5.25 7.19
C ALA A 69 -3.11 -4.87 6.66
N PHE A 70 -2.84 -3.56 6.56
CA PHE A 70 -1.56 -3.06 6.11
C PHE A 70 -0.41 -3.48 7.04
N THR A 71 -0.61 -3.40 8.36
CA THR A 71 0.43 -3.79 9.32
C THR A 71 0.78 -5.28 9.20
N VAL A 72 -0.21 -6.17 9.09
CA VAL A 72 0.07 -7.61 8.88
C VAL A 72 0.83 -7.83 7.58
N ALA A 73 0.41 -7.19 6.49
CA ALA A 73 1.09 -7.31 5.20
C ALA A 73 2.53 -6.75 5.23
N HIS A 74 2.77 -5.69 6.00
CA HIS A 74 4.10 -5.12 6.22
C HIS A 74 5.01 -6.11 6.97
N GLU A 75 4.54 -6.71 8.06
CA GLU A 75 5.31 -7.73 8.79
C GLU A 75 5.56 -8.99 7.95
N LEU A 76 4.62 -9.35 7.05
CA LEU A 76 4.86 -10.37 6.03
C LEU A 76 5.98 -9.96 5.06
N GLY A 77 6.16 -8.67 4.81
CA GLY A 77 7.28 -8.13 4.03
C GLY A 77 8.63 -8.46 4.69
N HIS A 78 8.78 -8.20 5.99
CA HIS A 78 9.98 -8.59 6.72
C HIS A 78 10.23 -10.10 6.67
N TRP A 79 9.18 -10.91 6.83
CA TRP A 79 9.30 -12.35 6.69
C TRP A 79 9.72 -12.76 5.26
N ALA A 80 9.16 -12.16 4.23
CA ALA A 80 9.50 -12.44 2.84
C ALA A 80 10.97 -12.07 2.54
N VAL A 81 11.43 -10.91 3.01
CA VAL A 81 12.84 -10.49 2.91
C VAL A 81 13.77 -11.55 3.47
N GLN A 82 13.51 -12.05 4.67
CA GLN A 82 14.29 -13.11 5.30
C GLN A 82 14.16 -14.45 4.54
N ARG A 83 12.94 -14.83 4.19
CA ARG A 83 12.62 -16.12 3.56
C ARG A 83 13.25 -16.29 2.18
N PHE A 84 13.29 -15.21 1.40
CA PHE A 84 13.83 -15.22 0.03
C PHE A 84 15.26 -14.69 -0.06
N GLY A 85 15.89 -14.38 1.08
CA GLY A 85 17.29 -13.95 1.15
C GLY A 85 17.55 -12.58 0.51
N VAL A 86 16.54 -11.72 0.47
CA VAL A 86 16.69 -10.33 0.00
C VAL A 86 17.57 -9.56 0.99
N LYS A 87 18.48 -8.74 0.49
CA LYS A 87 19.43 -7.97 1.31
C LYS A 87 19.29 -6.48 1.02
N PRO A 88 18.41 -5.77 1.74
CA PRO A 88 18.37 -4.31 1.68
C PRO A 88 19.69 -3.70 2.17
N ASP A 89 20.09 -2.57 1.58
CA ASP A 89 21.35 -1.91 1.94
C ASP A 89 21.30 -1.29 3.33
N THR A 90 20.15 -0.77 3.73
CA THR A 90 19.89 -0.14 5.02
C THR A 90 18.58 -0.61 5.63
N ARG A 91 18.38 -0.35 6.93
CA ARG A 91 17.10 -0.59 7.58
C ARG A 91 15.98 0.25 6.96
N ASP A 92 16.27 1.48 6.59
CA ASP A 92 15.27 2.36 5.96
C ASP A 92 14.86 1.83 4.57
N ASP A 93 15.77 1.20 3.84
CA ASP A 93 15.46 0.54 2.57
C ASP A 93 14.59 -0.71 2.80
N GLU A 94 14.85 -1.47 3.86
CA GLU A 94 14.00 -2.60 4.24
C GLU A 94 12.59 -2.14 4.60
N GLU A 95 12.44 -1.08 5.39
CA GLU A 95 11.13 -0.51 5.75
C GLU A 95 10.36 -0.02 4.51
N ARG A 96 11.05 0.66 3.56
CA ARG A 96 10.44 1.08 2.28
C ARG A 96 10.01 -0.11 1.43
N LEU A 97 10.85 -1.14 1.36
CA LEU A 97 10.54 -2.40 0.68
C LEU A 97 9.31 -3.06 1.29
N CYS A 98 9.26 -3.22 2.62
CA CYS A 98 8.13 -3.83 3.32
C CYS A 98 6.84 -3.03 3.13
N ASN A 99 6.90 -1.70 3.10
CA ASN A 99 5.75 -0.86 2.77
C ASN A 99 5.24 -1.09 1.33
N ALA A 100 6.13 -1.13 0.36
CA ALA A 100 5.78 -1.39 -1.04
C ALA A 100 5.29 -2.83 -1.24
N PHE A 101 5.93 -3.81 -0.60
CA PHE A 101 5.50 -5.20 -0.58
C PHE A 101 4.08 -5.34 -0.03
N ALA A 102 3.76 -4.67 1.08
CA ALA A 102 2.42 -4.68 1.66
C ALA A 102 1.37 -4.17 0.66
N ALA A 103 1.67 -3.11 -0.08
CA ALA A 103 0.79 -2.62 -1.14
C ALA A 103 0.61 -3.65 -2.26
N CYS A 104 1.69 -4.31 -2.71
CA CYS A 104 1.64 -5.32 -3.77
C CYS A 104 0.85 -6.57 -3.34
N VAL A 105 1.00 -7.03 -2.11
CA VAL A 105 0.25 -8.20 -1.57
C VAL A 105 -1.23 -7.89 -1.36
N LEU A 106 -1.55 -6.69 -0.85
CA LEU A 106 -2.94 -6.27 -0.66
C LEU A 106 -3.65 -6.01 -1.99
N MET A 107 -2.92 -5.47 -2.98
CA MET A 107 -3.42 -5.09 -4.30
C MET A 107 -2.57 -5.74 -5.40
N PRO A 108 -2.62 -7.09 -5.54
CA PRO A 108 -1.84 -7.77 -6.57
C PRO A 108 -2.14 -7.20 -7.96
N ARG A 109 -1.10 -6.96 -8.76
CA ARG A 109 -1.19 -6.23 -10.04
C ARG A 109 -2.35 -6.72 -10.92
N ARG A 110 -2.45 -8.03 -11.14
CA ARG A 110 -3.50 -8.60 -12.01
C ARG A 110 -4.91 -8.40 -11.44
N ALA A 111 -5.09 -8.65 -10.14
CA ALA A 111 -6.39 -8.49 -9.48
C ALA A 111 -6.83 -7.01 -9.44
N PHE A 112 -5.87 -6.12 -9.19
CA PHE A 112 -6.15 -4.68 -9.14
C PHE A 112 -6.44 -4.12 -10.53
N ALA A 113 -5.66 -4.48 -11.56
CA ALA A 113 -5.92 -4.08 -12.94
C ALA A 113 -7.28 -4.60 -13.44
N GLY A 114 -7.64 -5.84 -13.09
CA GLY A 114 -8.97 -6.38 -13.40
C GLY A 114 -10.09 -5.57 -12.75
N ALA A 115 -9.92 -5.18 -11.47
CA ALA A 115 -10.90 -4.35 -10.78
C ALA A 115 -11.04 -2.95 -11.39
N LEU A 116 -9.95 -2.34 -11.86
CA LEU A 116 -10.00 -1.07 -12.59
C LEU A 116 -10.83 -1.20 -13.88
N THR A 117 -10.66 -2.31 -14.61
CA THR A 117 -11.43 -2.58 -15.83
C THR A 117 -12.91 -2.83 -15.53
N GLU A 118 -13.23 -3.64 -14.52
CA GLU A 118 -14.61 -3.93 -14.09
C GLU A 118 -15.39 -2.68 -13.66
N LEU A 119 -14.71 -1.73 -13.01
CA LEU A 119 -15.31 -0.48 -12.54
C LEU A 119 -15.28 0.63 -13.59
N GLU A 120 -14.90 0.32 -14.82
CA GLU A 120 -14.77 1.30 -15.91
C GLU A 120 -13.97 2.53 -15.46
N PHE A 121 -12.82 2.27 -14.80
CA PHE A 121 -12.00 3.31 -14.22
C PHE A 121 -11.63 4.38 -15.27
N ASP A 122 -12.15 5.57 -15.08
CA ASP A 122 -11.77 6.76 -15.83
C ASP A 122 -11.09 7.75 -14.88
N HIS A 123 -9.76 7.89 -15.04
CA HIS A 123 -8.94 8.80 -14.23
C HIS A 123 -9.40 10.28 -14.30
N VAL A 124 -10.27 10.62 -15.26
CA VAL A 124 -10.79 11.98 -15.43
C VAL A 124 -12.15 12.15 -14.76
N ARG A 125 -13.01 11.14 -14.78
CA ARG A 125 -14.44 11.24 -14.40
C ARG A 125 -14.80 10.43 -13.17
N ASN A 126 -14.28 9.21 -13.06
CA ASN A 126 -14.67 8.27 -12.02
C ASN A 126 -13.45 7.60 -11.39
N LEU A 127 -13.07 8.02 -10.18
CA LEU A 127 -11.91 7.46 -9.49
C LEU A 127 -12.23 6.17 -8.72
N CYS A 128 -13.50 5.82 -8.49
CA CYS A 128 -13.98 4.61 -7.77
C CYS A 128 -13.17 4.25 -6.51
N LEU A 129 -12.53 5.24 -5.87
CA LEU A 129 -11.56 4.99 -4.79
C LEU A 129 -12.20 4.30 -3.59
N GLY A 130 -13.44 4.68 -3.24
CA GLY A 130 -14.16 4.07 -2.12
C GLY A 130 -14.49 2.60 -2.36
N GLU A 131 -14.91 2.24 -3.56
CA GLU A 131 -15.23 0.85 -3.93
C GLU A 131 -13.97 -0.02 -3.93
N LEU A 132 -12.88 0.48 -4.52
CA LEU A 132 -11.58 -0.19 -4.50
C LEU A 132 -11.04 -0.30 -3.07
N SER A 133 -11.18 0.75 -2.26
CA SER A 133 -10.81 0.76 -0.84
C SER A 133 -11.52 -0.34 -0.06
N ALA A 134 -12.83 -0.49 -0.25
CA ALA A 134 -13.62 -1.55 0.38
C ALA A 134 -13.19 -2.95 -0.13
N ARG A 135 -13.00 -3.12 -1.45
CA ARG A 135 -12.63 -4.38 -2.08
C ARG A 135 -11.27 -4.90 -1.62
N PHE A 136 -10.27 -4.03 -1.53
CA PHE A 136 -8.89 -4.40 -1.19
C PHE A 136 -8.52 -4.17 0.28
N SER A 137 -9.43 -3.62 1.10
CA SER A 137 -9.18 -3.28 2.51
C SER A 137 -7.95 -2.36 2.68
N VAL A 138 -7.82 -1.39 1.77
CA VAL A 138 -6.73 -0.39 1.73
C VAL A 138 -7.35 1.01 1.74
N THR A 139 -6.68 1.98 2.33
CA THR A 139 -7.16 3.36 2.34
C THR A 139 -7.26 3.93 0.92
N GLU A 140 -8.18 4.88 0.68
CA GLU A 140 -8.29 5.56 -0.61
C GLU A 140 -6.97 6.20 -1.06
N ALA A 141 -6.16 6.68 -0.11
CA ALA A 141 -4.82 7.18 -0.38
C ALA A 141 -3.91 6.08 -0.96
N GLY A 142 -3.92 4.89 -0.37
CA GLY A 142 -3.18 3.73 -0.88
C GLY A 142 -3.67 3.28 -2.25
N ILE A 143 -4.99 3.28 -2.46
CA ILE A 143 -5.59 2.99 -3.78
C ILE A 143 -5.11 4.00 -4.82
N ALA A 144 -5.16 5.31 -4.52
CA ALA A 144 -4.73 6.35 -5.45
C ALA A 144 -3.25 6.18 -5.85
N LEU A 145 -2.37 5.89 -4.89
CA LEU A 145 -0.96 5.63 -5.16
C LEU A 145 -0.78 4.40 -6.07
N ARG A 146 -1.52 3.32 -5.80
CA ARG A 146 -1.47 2.11 -6.63
C ARG A 146 -1.97 2.33 -8.05
N VAL A 147 -3.02 3.12 -8.22
CA VAL A 147 -3.48 3.58 -9.54
C VAL A 147 -2.35 4.30 -10.27
N GLY A 148 -1.71 5.28 -9.64
CA GLY A 148 -0.59 6.01 -10.24
C GLY A 148 0.57 5.09 -10.65
N GLU A 149 0.87 4.08 -9.82
CA GLU A 149 1.91 3.08 -10.12
C GLU A 149 1.60 2.26 -11.38
N LEU A 150 0.36 1.80 -11.53
CA LEU A 150 -0.02 0.88 -12.60
C LEU A 150 -0.40 1.57 -13.91
N THR A 151 -0.91 2.79 -13.83
CA THR A 151 -1.40 3.53 -15.01
C THR A 151 -0.42 4.58 -15.51
N GLY A 152 0.62 4.91 -14.72
CA GLY A 152 1.51 6.05 -15.00
C GLY A 152 0.84 7.41 -14.80
N LEU A 153 -0.34 7.46 -14.20
CA LEU A 153 -1.06 8.70 -13.94
C LEU A 153 -0.28 9.60 -12.99
N ALA A 154 -0.06 10.83 -13.41
CA ALA A 154 0.59 11.84 -12.56
C ALA A 154 -0.36 12.28 -11.44
N LEU A 155 0.00 12.00 -10.20
CA LEU A 155 -0.81 12.33 -9.04
C LEU A 155 0.03 12.65 -7.80
N ALA A 156 -0.60 13.32 -6.84
CA ALA A 156 -0.06 13.45 -5.50
C ALA A 156 -1.14 13.21 -4.44
N VAL A 157 -0.79 12.49 -3.40
CA VAL A 157 -1.59 12.33 -2.18
C VAL A 157 -0.96 13.18 -1.09
N VAL A 158 -1.68 14.18 -0.62
CA VAL A 158 -1.24 15.10 0.42
C VAL A 158 -1.99 14.79 1.71
N THR A 159 -1.25 14.36 2.72
CA THR A 159 -1.77 14.14 4.08
C THR A 159 -1.25 15.23 5.02
N PRO A 160 -1.77 15.36 6.24
CA PRO A 160 -1.18 16.29 7.22
C PRO A 160 0.31 16.02 7.50
N ALA A 161 0.73 14.75 7.49
CA ALA A 161 2.09 14.34 7.82
C ALA A 161 3.01 14.23 6.59
N HIS A 162 2.49 13.76 5.45
CA HIS A 162 3.33 13.38 4.31
C HIS A 162 2.73 13.83 2.97
N VAL A 163 3.60 14.03 1.98
CA VAL A 163 3.26 14.21 0.57
C VAL A 163 3.83 13.03 -0.21
N TYR A 164 2.96 12.36 -0.95
CA TYR A 164 3.34 11.28 -1.86
C TYR A 164 3.02 11.73 -3.28
N ALA A 165 4.04 11.84 -4.14
CA ALA A 165 3.88 12.27 -5.52
C ALA A 165 4.41 11.20 -6.49
N ARG A 166 3.70 11.00 -7.59
CA ARG A 166 4.06 10.08 -8.66
C ARG A 166 3.86 10.76 -10.02
N GLY A 167 4.80 10.57 -10.93
CA GLY A 167 4.68 11.04 -12.32
C GLY A 167 4.56 12.55 -12.49
N LEU A 168 4.78 13.35 -11.45
CA LEU A 168 4.80 14.80 -11.55
C LEU A 168 6.13 15.24 -12.19
N TRP A 169 6.04 15.86 -13.36
CA TRP A 169 7.18 16.41 -14.07
C TRP A 169 7.84 17.48 -13.19
N GLN A 170 9.17 17.38 -12.99
CA GLN A 170 9.94 18.23 -12.09
C GLN A 170 9.33 18.19 -10.69
N CYS A 171 9.63 17.12 -9.95
CA CYS A 171 9.09 16.87 -8.61
C CYS A 171 9.15 18.18 -7.79
N PRO A 172 8.02 18.89 -7.61
CA PRO A 172 8.02 20.12 -6.82
C PRO A 172 8.29 19.74 -5.36
N ASP A 173 8.85 20.68 -4.61
CA ASP A 173 9.01 20.51 -3.17
C ASP A 173 7.66 20.28 -2.48
N GLU A 174 7.69 19.69 -1.29
CA GLU A 174 6.48 19.35 -0.54
C GLU A 174 5.59 20.57 -0.25
N ASP A 175 6.17 21.74 0.02
CA ASP A 175 5.43 22.96 0.34
C ASP A 175 4.63 23.43 -0.86
N THR A 176 5.22 23.38 -2.04
CA THR A 176 4.54 23.67 -3.31
C THR A 176 3.37 22.73 -3.53
N VAL A 177 3.55 21.43 -3.34
CA VAL A 177 2.45 20.44 -3.49
C VAL A 177 1.36 20.67 -2.44
N ARG A 178 1.71 21.01 -1.20
CA ARG A 178 0.76 21.36 -0.14
C ARG A 178 -0.03 22.64 -0.48
N GLN A 179 0.62 23.63 -1.10
CA GLN A 179 -0.05 24.83 -1.58
C GLN A 179 -1.07 24.50 -2.68
N TRP A 180 -0.72 23.64 -3.64
CA TRP A 180 -1.67 23.18 -4.67
C TRP A 180 -2.86 22.44 -4.07
N ALA A 181 -2.64 21.61 -3.04
CA ALA A 181 -3.70 20.92 -2.33
C ALA A 181 -4.66 21.89 -1.62
N ARG A 182 -4.18 23.04 -1.15
CA ARG A 182 -5.00 24.06 -0.47
C ARG A 182 -5.73 24.97 -1.45
N ALA A 183 -4.99 25.56 -2.38
CA ALA A 183 -5.47 26.63 -3.26
C ALA A 183 -5.98 26.11 -4.63
N GLY A 184 -5.64 24.88 -5.00
CA GLY A 184 -5.82 24.35 -6.35
C GLY A 184 -4.67 24.78 -7.28
N ARG A 185 -4.56 24.10 -8.41
CA ARG A 185 -3.63 24.41 -9.50
C ARG A 185 -4.30 24.18 -10.85
N PRO A 186 -4.17 25.07 -11.83
CA PRO A 186 -4.60 24.81 -13.20
C PRO A 186 -3.95 23.52 -13.73
N GLY A 187 -4.72 22.70 -14.45
CA GLY A 187 -4.25 21.39 -14.96
C GLY A 187 -4.27 20.25 -13.94
N PHE A 188 -4.82 20.47 -12.73
CA PHE A 188 -5.01 19.42 -11.74
C PHE A 188 -6.45 19.39 -11.22
N LYS A 189 -6.99 18.18 -11.10
CA LYS A 189 -8.21 17.92 -10.32
C LYS A 189 -7.84 17.67 -8.86
N ARG A 190 -8.70 18.12 -7.97
CA ARG A 190 -8.55 17.98 -6.52
C ARG A 190 -9.75 17.25 -5.94
N ALA A 191 -9.49 16.22 -5.15
CA ALA A 191 -10.51 15.49 -4.40
C ALA A 191 -10.08 15.28 -2.94
N LYS A 192 -11.04 15.30 -2.01
CA LYS A 192 -10.82 14.81 -0.65
C LYS A 192 -10.86 13.28 -0.66
N LEU A 193 -10.04 12.66 0.17
CA LEU A 193 -9.98 11.21 0.32
C LEU A 193 -10.68 10.79 1.63
N GLY A 194 -11.84 10.17 1.51
CA GLY A 194 -12.64 9.67 2.63
C GLY A 194 -12.85 10.70 3.74
N ASP A 195 -12.91 10.24 4.98
CA ASP A 195 -12.99 11.08 6.19
C ASP A 195 -11.63 11.64 6.62
N SER A 196 -10.58 11.32 5.90
CA SER A 196 -9.22 11.81 6.19
C SER A 196 -9.07 13.27 5.78
N ARG A 197 -8.09 13.97 6.40
CA ARG A 197 -7.67 15.30 5.94
C ARG A 197 -6.77 15.22 4.69
N ALA A 198 -6.74 14.05 4.04
CA ALA A 198 -5.93 13.86 2.85
C ALA A 198 -6.61 14.46 1.61
N VAL A 199 -5.80 14.98 0.71
CA VAL A 199 -6.22 15.54 -0.58
C VAL A 199 -5.48 14.82 -1.69
N LEU A 200 -6.21 14.38 -2.69
CA LEU A 200 -5.69 13.86 -3.94
C LEU A 200 -5.63 14.98 -4.97
N LEU A 201 -4.48 15.12 -5.61
CA LEU A 201 -4.28 15.94 -6.80
C LEU A 201 -4.02 14.99 -7.97
N VAL A 202 -4.77 15.13 -9.05
CA VAL A 202 -4.59 14.33 -10.27
C VAL A 202 -4.39 15.28 -11.43
N ALA A 203 -3.32 15.08 -12.21
CA ALA A 203 -3.11 15.85 -13.43
C ALA A 203 -4.28 15.60 -14.40
N SER A 204 -4.84 16.69 -14.92
CA SER A 204 -5.82 16.59 -16.02
C SER A 204 -5.08 16.13 -17.28
N ALA A 205 -5.69 15.21 -18.03
CA ALA A 205 -5.20 14.91 -19.37
C ALA A 205 -5.18 16.19 -20.20
N ALA A 206 -4.07 16.43 -20.90
CA ALA A 206 -3.93 17.54 -21.82
C ALA A 206 -4.89 17.40 -23.01
#